data_580028bdd9ae86a230c83f915b04df2b
#
_entry.id   580028bdd9ae86a230c83f915b04df2b
#
_cell.length_a   1.000
_cell.length_b   1.000
_cell.length_c   1.000
_cell.angle_alpha   90.00
_cell.angle_beta   90.00
_cell.angle_gamma   90.00
#
_symmetry.space_group_name_H-M   'P 1'
#
loop_
_entity.id
_entity.type
_entity.pdbx_description
1 polymer ?
#
loop_
_entity_poly.entity_id
_entity_poly.type
_entity_poly.pdbx_seq_one_letter_code
_entity_poly.pdbx_strand_id
1 'polypeptide(L)'
;MLAVLQAFSPRHHTLTARDLAESTGIPLPSMYRYIALLRETGLLVGDERGAYHLSARLISLARAAEAAESIIEVADPVMRDLVRECGETVILVQLIARVPVCVHRVESAHHFRATFEPGEQLPIDRGASGRVLLAGLPPQLRRDYLAPFTEADPQAAARLEHAAAETAERGWAVSEEEIDRGVWAASAAVTDGRSTVAALTVPSPLVRSPASIQERLLDQVRRAAQQVSDLLRAAERS
;
A
#
# COMPACT_ATOMS: atom_id res chain seq x y z
N MET A 1 10.97 -15.52 -9.87
CA MET A 1 9.85 -15.42 -10.81
C MET A 1 8.93 -14.24 -10.49
N LEU A 2 8.42 -14.11 -9.27
CA LEU A 2 7.62 -12.94 -8.86
C LEU A 2 8.37 -11.60 -9.04
N ALA A 3 9.65 -11.53 -8.69
CA ALA A 3 10.49 -10.34 -8.89
C ALA A 3 10.52 -9.85 -10.34
N VAL A 4 10.38 -10.75 -11.33
CA VAL A 4 10.32 -10.39 -12.76
C VAL A 4 9.01 -9.65 -13.07
N LEU A 5 7.88 -10.08 -12.49
CA LEU A 5 6.60 -9.39 -12.65
C LEU A 5 6.58 -8.03 -11.94
N GLN A 6 7.22 -7.94 -10.79
CA GLN A 6 7.32 -6.71 -9.98
C GLN A 6 8.25 -5.64 -10.59
N ALA A 7 9.08 -5.98 -11.57
CA ALA A 7 9.91 -5.02 -12.28
C ALA A 7 9.09 -4.11 -13.23
N PHE A 8 7.88 -4.53 -13.60
CA PHE A 8 6.98 -3.71 -14.42
C PHE A 8 6.21 -2.70 -13.57
N SER A 9 5.99 -1.53 -14.14
CA SER A 9 5.20 -0.46 -13.53
C SER A 9 4.48 0.35 -14.61
N PRO A 10 3.50 1.21 -14.28
CA PRO A 10 2.88 2.09 -15.27
C PRO A 10 3.87 2.98 -16.04
N ARG A 11 5.01 3.32 -15.43
CA ARG A 11 6.09 4.09 -16.08
C ARG A 11 7.06 3.20 -16.88
N HIS A 12 7.18 1.94 -16.52
CA HIS A 12 8.07 0.95 -17.14
C HIS A 12 7.25 -0.29 -17.53
N HIS A 13 6.29 -0.09 -18.45
CA HIS A 13 5.34 -1.14 -18.84
C HIS A 13 5.89 -2.10 -19.91
N THR A 14 7.03 -1.77 -20.52
CA THR A 14 7.70 -2.60 -21.52
C THR A 14 9.20 -2.67 -21.20
N LEU A 15 9.74 -3.88 -21.02
CA LEU A 15 11.12 -4.12 -20.62
C LEU A 15 11.74 -5.25 -21.46
N THR A 16 13.03 -5.11 -21.78
CA THR A 16 13.81 -6.20 -22.40
C THR A 16 14.31 -7.20 -21.35
N ALA A 17 14.78 -8.36 -21.79
CA ALA A 17 15.40 -9.34 -20.87
C ALA A 17 16.62 -8.75 -20.13
N ARG A 18 17.32 -7.78 -20.73
CA ARG A 18 18.47 -7.11 -20.12
C ARG A 18 18.00 -6.14 -19.03
N ASP A 19 16.97 -5.32 -19.29
CA ASP A 19 16.40 -4.40 -18.31
C ASP A 19 15.88 -5.16 -17.07
N LEU A 20 15.20 -6.29 -17.32
CA LEU A 20 14.73 -7.20 -16.25
C LEU A 20 15.87 -7.81 -15.46
N ALA A 21 16.97 -8.21 -16.11
CA ALA A 21 18.14 -8.75 -15.43
C ALA A 21 18.83 -7.69 -14.55
N GLU A 22 18.98 -6.47 -15.07
CA GLU A 22 19.57 -5.34 -14.36
C GLU A 22 18.73 -4.91 -13.14
N SER A 23 17.41 -4.76 -13.33
CA SER A 23 16.50 -4.32 -12.26
C SER A 23 16.31 -5.35 -11.14
N THR A 24 16.41 -6.65 -11.45
CA THR A 24 16.17 -7.73 -10.48
C THR A 24 17.45 -8.35 -9.92
N GLY A 25 18.63 -8.05 -10.48
CA GLY A 25 19.89 -8.71 -10.14
C GLY A 25 19.97 -10.18 -10.58
N ILE A 26 19.01 -10.67 -11.36
CA ILE A 26 18.99 -12.06 -11.83
C ILE A 26 19.89 -12.20 -13.07
N PRO A 27 20.83 -13.15 -13.11
CA PRO A 27 21.69 -13.37 -14.28
C PRO A 27 20.88 -13.62 -15.57
N LEU A 28 21.31 -13.01 -16.68
CA LEU A 28 20.60 -13.05 -17.96
C LEU A 28 20.21 -14.46 -18.45
N PRO A 29 21.05 -15.51 -18.32
CA PRO A 29 20.64 -16.87 -18.69
C PRO A 29 19.45 -17.40 -17.89
N SER A 30 19.40 -17.07 -16.58
CA SER A 30 18.27 -17.43 -15.71
C SER A 30 17.04 -16.59 -16.02
N MET A 31 17.23 -15.33 -16.40
CA MET A 31 16.16 -14.43 -16.79
C MET A 31 15.40 -14.97 -18.01
N TYR A 32 16.08 -15.42 -19.05
CA TYR A 32 15.42 -16.04 -20.21
C TYR A 32 14.56 -17.25 -19.84
N ARG A 33 15.02 -18.06 -18.91
CA ARG A 33 14.23 -19.21 -18.41
C ARG A 33 12.97 -18.76 -17.68
N TYR A 34 13.04 -17.72 -16.84
CA TYR A 34 11.86 -17.17 -16.15
C TYR A 34 10.89 -16.52 -17.14
N ILE A 35 11.40 -15.76 -18.12
CA ILE A 35 10.58 -15.17 -19.18
C ILE A 35 9.85 -16.26 -19.98
N ALA A 36 10.55 -17.33 -20.39
CA ALA A 36 9.93 -18.44 -21.10
C ALA A 36 8.76 -19.05 -20.30
N LEU A 37 8.96 -19.33 -19.03
CA LEU A 37 7.94 -19.88 -18.14
C LEU A 37 6.74 -18.92 -17.95
N LEU A 38 7.00 -17.62 -17.77
CA LEU A 38 5.95 -16.61 -17.64
C LEU A 38 5.16 -16.41 -18.94
N ARG A 39 5.80 -16.58 -20.08
CA ARG A 39 5.13 -16.59 -21.41
C ARG A 39 4.28 -17.84 -21.60
N GLU A 40 4.80 -19.01 -21.25
CA GLU A 40 4.08 -20.29 -21.33
C GLU A 40 2.82 -20.25 -20.44
N THR A 41 2.91 -19.66 -19.25
CA THR A 41 1.76 -19.47 -18.34
C THR A 41 0.84 -18.32 -18.78
N GLY A 42 1.19 -17.58 -19.83
CA GLY A 42 0.41 -16.46 -20.36
C GLY A 42 0.42 -15.21 -19.45
N LEU A 43 1.41 -15.05 -18.56
CA LEU A 43 1.56 -13.89 -17.68
C LEU A 43 2.41 -12.78 -18.32
N LEU A 44 3.29 -13.12 -19.26
CA LEU A 44 4.05 -12.18 -20.09
C LEU A 44 3.73 -12.36 -21.56
N VAL A 45 3.77 -11.27 -22.29
CA VAL A 45 3.70 -11.23 -23.76
C VAL A 45 4.98 -10.56 -24.28
N GLY A 46 5.59 -11.15 -25.30
CA GLY A 46 6.74 -10.57 -25.99
C GLY A 46 6.30 -9.90 -27.29
N ASP A 47 6.94 -8.81 -27.65
CA ASP A 47 6.79 -8.15 -28.94
C ASP A 47 7.85 -8.60 -29.97
N GLU A 48 7.71 -8.15 -31.19
CA GLU A 48 8.65 -8.46 -32.31
C GLU A 48 10.04 -7.84 -32.13
N ARG A 49 10.18 -6.87 -31.18
CA ARG A 49 11.43 -6.15 -30.88
C ARG A 49 12.20 -6.79 -29.72
N GLY A 50 11.69 -7.91 -29.17
CA GLY A 50 12.32 -8.62 -28.05
C GLY A 50 12.10 -7.94 -26.69
N ALA A 51 11.11 -7.06 -26.60
CA ALA A 51 10.64 -6.52 -25.33
C ALA A 51 9.41 -7.28 -24.82
N TYR A 52 9.14 -7.19 -23.53
CA TYR A 52 8.08 -7.92 -22.84
C TYR A 52 7.20 -6.93 -22.08
N HIS A 53 5.91 -7.29 -21.95
CA HIS A 53 4.96 -6.57 -21.12
C HIS A 53 4.06 -7.57 -20.36
N LEU A 54 3.41 -7.10 -19.31
CA LEU A 54 2.46 -7.90 -18.54
C LEU A 54 1.21 -8.21 -19.38
N SER A 55 0.74 -9.44 -19.30
CA SER A 55 -0.47 -9.88 -20.00
C SER A 55 -1.74 -9.38 -19.33
N ALA A 56 -2.79 -9.11 -20.12
CA ALA A 56 -4.14 -8.82 -19.61
C ALA A 56 -4.74 -9.95 -18.74
N ARG A 57 -4.19 -11.17 -18.79
CA ARG A 57 -4.57 -12.27 -17.88
C ARG A 57 -4.36 -11.92 -16.42
N LEU A 58 -3.39 -11.06 -16.09
CA LEU A 58 -3.16 -10.59 -14.73
C LEU A 58 -4.33 -9.76 -14.20
N ILE A 59 -5.07 -9.06 -15.05
CA ILE A 59 -6.29 -8.33 -14.66
C ILE A 59 -7.35 -9.31 -14.14
N SER A 60 -7.51 -10.46 -14.78
CA SER A 60 -8.47 -11.48 -14.32
C SER A 60 -8.04 -12.10 -12.98
N LEU A 61 -6.74 -12.31 -12.78
CA LEU A 61 -6.21 -12.81 -11.52
C LEU A 61 -6.34 -11.77 -10.39
N ALA A 62 -6.09 -10.49 -10.69
CA ALA A 62 -6.29 -9.41 -9.74
C ALA A 62 -7.76 -9.31 -9.29
N ARG A 63 -8.71 -9.35 -10.24
CA ARG A 63 -10.15 -9.36 -9.92
C ARG A 63 -10.59 -10.56 -9.09
N ALA A 64 -10.02 -11.73 -9.35
CA ALA A 64 -10.30 -12.92 -8.55
C ALA A 64 -9.73 -12.80 -7.12
N ALA A 65 -8.58 -12.16 -6.97
CA ALA A 65 -8.01 -11.85 -5.65
C ALA A 65 -8.86 -10.81 -4.90
N GLU A 66 -9.26 -9.72 -5.57
CA GLU A 66 -10.16 -8.70 -5.01
C GLU A 66 -11.48 -9.29 -4.52
N ALA A 67 -12.09 -10.20 -5.30
CA ALA A 67 -13.34 -10.87 -4.92
C ALA A 67 -13.18 -11.83 -3.72
N ALA A 68 -11.97 -12.28 -3.43
CA ALA A 68 -11.69 -13.13 -2.26
C ALA A 68 -11.40 -12.31 -0.98
N GLU A 69 -11.19 -11.01 -1.09
CA GLU A 69 -10.87 -10.13 0.03
C GLU A 69 -12.14 -9.47 0.62
N SER A 70 -12.72 -10.10 1.64
CA SER A 70 -13.88 -9.55 2.36
C SER A 70 -13.66 -8.14 2.94
N ILE A 71 -12.41 -7.73 3.19
CA ILE A 71 -12.11 -6.40 3.72
C ILE A 71 -12.45 -5.28 2.73
N ILE A 72 -12.24 -5.47 1.42
CA ILE A 72 -12.55 -4.45 0.40
C ILE A 72 -14.08 -4.25 0.32
N GLU A 73 -14.84 -5.35 0.31
CA GLU A 73 -16.31 -5.28 0.28
C GLU A 73 -16.89 -4.54 1.48
N VAL A 74 -16.30 -4.76 2.67
CA VAL A 74 -16.71 -4.10 3.91
C VAL A 74 -16.27 -2.63 3.94
N ALA A 75 -15.06 -2.32 3.45
CA ALA A 75 -14.48 -0.98 3.51
C ALA A 75 -15.03 -0.04 2.44
N ASP A 76 -15.34 -0.51 1.22
CA ASP A 76 -15.72 0.35 0.08
C ASP A 76 -16.88 1.31 0.38
N PRO A 77 -18.01 0.88 0.96
CA PRO A 77 -19.10 1.84 1.28
C PRO A 77 -18.66 2.90 2.29
N VAL A 78 -17.86 2.53 3.31
CA VAL A 78 -17.36 3.49 4.30
C VAL A 78 -16.36 4.45 3.68
N MET A 79 -15.49 3.98 2.78
CA MET A 79 -14.55 4.81 2.04
C MET A 79 -15.26 5.81 1.13
N ARG A 80 -16.35 5.39 0.44
CA ARG A 80 -17.16 6.30 -0.38
C ARG A 80 -17.81 7.40 0.46
N ASP A 81 -18.31 7.06 1.64
CA ASP A 81 -18.88 8.03 2.57
C ASP A 81 -17.81 9.02 3.04
N LEU A 82 -16.61 8.53 3.39
CA LEU A 82 -15.50 9.36 3.79
C LEU A 82 -15.06 10.31 2.65
N VAL A 83 -14.97 9.84 1.40
CA VAL A 83 -14.68 10.71 0.24
C VAL A 83 -15.72 11.81 0.10
N ARG A 84 -17.03 11.50 0.26
CA ARG A 84 -18.09 12.52 0.20
C ARG A 84 -18.00 13.55 1.33
N GLU A 85 -17.56 13.11 2.52
CA GLU A 85 -17.42 13.98 3.70
C GLU A 85 -16.18 14.87 3.61
N CYS A 86 -15.03 14.32 3.22
CA CYS A 86 -13.74 15.03 3.24
C CYS A 86 -13.37 15.68 1.89
N GLY A 87 -13.90 15.19 0.78
CA GLY A 87 -13.57 15.65 -0.58
C GLY A 87 -12.22 15.15 -1.11
N GLU A 88 -11.47 14.35 -0.36
CA GLU A 88 -10.15 13.84 -0.73
C GLU A 88 -10.22 12.35 -1.10
N THR A 89 -9.22 11.87 -1.83
CA THR A 89 -9.04 10.44 -2.13
C THR A 89 -8.83 9.65 -0.84
N VAL A 90 -9.44 8.48 -0.76
CA VAL A 90 -9.26 7.53 0.35
C VAL A 90 -8.64 6.25 -0.19
N ILE A 91 -7.59 5.77 0.47
CA ILE A 91 -6.92 4.51 0.12
C ILE A 91 -6.95 3.53 1.28
N LEU A 92 -7.03 2.25 0.95
CA LEU A 92 -6.87 1.13 1.87
C LEU A 92 -5.53 0.47 1.59
N VAL A 93 -4.68 0.38 2.59
CA VAL A 93 -3.33 -0.17 2.46
C VAL A 93 -3.19 -1.39 3.36
N GLN A 94 -2.73 -2.52 2.82
CA GLN A 94 -2.46 -3.75 3.56
C GLN A 94 -0.97 -4.10 3.53
N LEU A 95 -0.53 -4.89 4.50
CA LEU A 95 0.81 -5.44 4.52
C LEU A 95 0.81 -6.82 3.84
N ILE A 96 1.20 -6.88 2.57
CA ILE A 96 1.23 -8.11 1.77
C ILE A 96 2.69 -8.56 1.60
N ALA A 97 3.01 -9.78 2.03
CA ALA A 97 4.36 -10.32 1.96
C ALA A 97 5.43 -9.34 2.51
N ARG A 98 5.13 -8.64 3.59
CA ARG A 98 5.97 -7.64 4.26
C ARG A 98 6.11 -6.31 3.50
N VAL A 99 5.28 -6.04 2.51
CA VAL A 99 5.28 -4.77 1.76
C VAL A 99 3.92 -4.10 1.93
N PRO A 100 3.84 -2.82 2.32
CA PRO A 100 2.60 -2.06 2.25
C PRO A 100 2.15 -1.91 0.81
N VAL A 101 0.93 -2.32 0.50
CA VAL A 101 0.33 -2.26 -0.84
C VAL A 101 -1.01 -1.55 -0.75
N CYS A 102 -1.25 -0.58 -1.62
CA CYS A 102 -2.59 -0.03 -1.83
C CYS A 102 -3.48 -1.12 -2.44
N VAL A 103 -4.46 -1.63 -1.69
CA VAL A 103 -5.34 -2.70 -2.16
C VAL A 103 -6.65 -2.16 -2.73
N HIS A 104 -7.07 -0.98 -2.28
CA HIS A 104 -8.29 -0.34 -2.77
C HIS A 104 -8.20 1.18 -2.67
N ARG A 105 -8.95 1.87 -3.54
CA ARG A 105 -9.00 3.32 -3.62
C ARG A 105 -10.40 3.79 -3.99
N VAL A 106 -10.85 4.85 -3.32
CA VAL A 106 -12.00 5.65 -3.76
C VAL A 106 -11.51 7.05 -4.07
N GLU A 107 -11.65 7.47 -5.33
CA GLU A 107 -11.09 8.73 -5.82
C GLU A 107 -11.92 9.95 -5.42
N SER A 108 -11.19 11.03 -5.12
CA SER A 108 -11.74 12.38 -5.05
C SER A 108 -12.19 12.88 -6.43
N ALA A 109 -13.20 13.73 -6.45
CA ALA A 109 -13.64 14.43 -7.66
C ALA A 109 -12.68 15.57 -8.10
N HIS A 110 -11.69 15.92 -7.30
CA HIS A 110 -10.73 16.96 -7.64
C HIS A 110 -9.76 16.51 -8.74
N HIS A 111 -9.49 17.39 -9.73
CA HIS A 111 -8.51 17.13 -10.79
C HIS A 111 -7.08 17.00 -10.24
N PHE A 112 -6.70 17.90 -9.33
CA PHE A 112 -5.43 17.80 -8.60
C PHE A 112 -5.66 17.05 -7.29
N ARG A 113 -5.17 15.82 -7.19
CA ARG A 113 -5.30 14.95 -6.02
C ARG A 113 -4.03 14.15 -5.79
N ALA A 114 -3.72 13.88 -4.54
CA ALA A 114 -2.75 12.85 -4.20
C ALA A 114 -3.40 11.49 -4.45
N THR A 115 -2.73 10.60 -5.15
CA THR A 115 -3.31 9.32 -5.56
C THR A 115 -2.27 8.21 -5.54
N PHE A 116 -2.71 7.03 -5.11
CA PHE A 116 -1.97 5.78 -5.18
C PHE A 116 -2.84 4.78 -5.92
N GLU A 117 -2.25 4.04 -6.85
CA GLU A 117 -2.98 3.04 -7.61
C GLU A 117 -3.14 1.72 -6.82
N PRO A 118 -4.25 1.01 -6.94
CA PRO A 118 -4.33 -0.36 -6.44
C PRO A 118 -3.19 -1.22 -7.02
N GLY A 119 -2.49 -1.96 -6.15
CA GLY A 119 -1.27 -2.70 -6.46
C GLY A 119 0.02 -1.90 -6.29
N GLU A 120 -0.05 -0.59 -6.08
CA GLU A 120 1.13 0.24 -5.82
C GLU A 120 1.71 -0.05 -4.43
N GLN A 121 3.04 -0.20 -4.38
CA GLN A 121 3.77 -0.43 -3.14
C GLN A 121 4.13 0.89 -2.48
N LEU A 122 3.89 0.97 -1.18
CA LEU A 122 4.24 2.12 -0.37
C LEU A 122 5.42 1.79 0.56
N PRO A 123 6.22 2.79 0.95
CA PRO A 123 7.28 2.56 1.93
C PRO A 123 6.69 2.25 3.31
N ILE A 124 7.37 1.39 4.07
CA ILE A 124 6.99 1.07 5.45
C ILE A 124 7.66 1.99 6.47
N ASP A 125 8.82 2.52 6.11
CA ASP A 125 9.70 3.33 6.95
C ASP A 125 9.29 4.81 7.02
N ARG A 126 8.32 5.22 6.20
CA ARG A 126 7.83 6.59 6.12
C ARG A 126 6.39 6.65 5.64
N GLY A 127 5.76 7.82 5.82
CA GLY A 127 4.35 8.03 5.52
C GLY A 127 3.42 7.48 6.61
N ALA A 128 2.20 8.00 6.64
CA ALA A 128 1.23 7.69 7.68
C ALA A 128 0.78 6.22 7.67
N SER A 129 0.50 5.64 6.49
CA SER A 129 0.08 4.24 6.34
C SER A 129 1.18 3.26 6.74
N GLY A 130 2.44 3.51 6.34
CA GLY A 130 3.59 2.70 6.74
C GLY A 130 3.73 2.61 8.26
N ARG A 131 3.63 3.76 8.95
CA ARG A 131 3.70 3.81 10.42
C ARG A 131 2.58 3.02 11.10
N VAL A 132 1.34 3.15 10.61
CA VAL A 132 0.20 2.40 11.16
C VAL A 132 0.37 0.90 10.97
N LEU A 133 0.79 0.45 9.80
CA LEU A 133 1.03 -0.97 9.53
C LEU A 133 2.21 -1.53 10.33
N LEU A 134 3.30 -0.77 10.44
CA LEU A 134 4.46 -1.16 11.25
C LEU A 134 4.08 -1.26 12.74
N ALA A 135 3.31 -0.29 13.25
CA ALA A 135 2.81 -0.27 14.61
C ALA A 135 1.90 -1.47 14.93
N GLY A 136 1.11 -1.91 13.96
CA GLY A 136 0.21 -3.07 14.08
C GLY A 136 0.91 -4.43 14.09
N LEU A 137 2.20 -4.48 13.77
CA LEU A 137 2.96 -5.74 13.82
C LEU A 137 3.24 -6.17 15.28
N PRO A 138 3.18 -7.48 15.58
CA PRO A 138 3.70 -8.00 16.83
C PRO A 138 5.16 -7.56 17.05
N PRO A 139 5.59 -7.30 18.31
CA PRO A 139 6.92 -6.72 18.60
C PRO A 139 8.09 -7.49 17.97
N GLN A 140 8.01 -8.82 17.93
CA GLN A 140 9.06 -9.64 17.32
C GLN A 140 9.12 -9.42 15.80
N LEU A 141 7.97 -9.49 15.11
CA LEU A 141 7.91 -9.26 13.66
C LEU A 141 8.33 -7.83 13.29
N ARG A 142 8.02 -6.86 14.12
CA ARG A 142 8.44 -5.48 13.94
C ARG A 142 9.97 -5.35 14.03
N ARG A 143 10.62 -5.98 15.02
CA ARG A 143 12.08 -6.03 15.12
C ARG A 143 12.72 -6.71 13.90
N ASP A 144 12.20 -7.87 13.49
CA ASP A 144 12.69 -8.57 12.31
C ASP A 144 12.52 -7.74 11.03
N TYR A 145 11.49 -6.90 11.00
CA TYR A 145 11.24 -5.97 9.92
C TYR A 145 12.26 -4.84 9.89
N LEU A 146 12.60 -4.31 11.05
CA LEU A 146 13.52 -3.19 11.20
C LEU A 146 15.00 -3.61 11.18
N ALA A 147 15.32 -4.91 11.24
CA ALA A 147 16.70 -5.40 11.26
C ALA A 147 17.58 -4.84 10.11
N PRO A 148 17.14 -4.83 8.83
CA PRO A 148 17.93 -4.25 7.74
C PRO A 148 18.18 -2.74 7.92
N PHE A 149 17.23 -2.00 8.49
CA PHE A 149 17.37 -0.57 8.79
C PHE A 149 18.36 -0.37 9.95
N THR A 150 18.34 -1.27 10.94
CA THR A 150 19.26 -1.23 12.09
C THR A 150 20.72 -1.43 11.65
N GLU A 151 20.96 -2.31 10.68
CA GLU A 151 22.28 -2.54 10.10
C GLU A 151 22.77 -1.32 9.31
N ALA A 152 21.87 -0.63 8.59
CA ALA A 152 22.20 0.55 7.77
C ALA A 152 22.34 1.84 8.59
N ASP A 153 21.39 2.11 9.49
CA ASP A 153 21.35 3.29 10.38
C ASP A 153 20.62 2.92 11.68
N PRO A 154 21.35 2.57 12.77
CA PRO A 154 20.76 2.21 14.05
C PRO A 154 19.90 3.32 14.68
N GLN A 155 20.26 4.61 14.43
CA GLN A 155 19.49 5.73 14.97
C GLN A 155 18.17 5.92 14.22
N ALA A 156 18.17 5.74 12.89
CA ALA A 156 16.93 5.76 12.11
C ALA A 156 16.00 4.61 12.52
N ALA A 157 16.52 3.41 12.71
CA ALA A 157 15.76 2.27 13.18
C ALA A 157 15.14 2.50 14.57
N ALA A 158 15.89 3.10 15.50
CA ALA A 158 15.39 3.44 16.83
C ALA A 158 14.27 4.50 16.77
N ARG A 159 14.39 5.49 15.89
CA ARG A 159 13.32 6.48 15.65
C ARG A 159 12.05 5.84 15.09
N LEU A 160 12.20 4.90 14.14
CA LEU A 160 11.07 4.15 13.56
C LEU A 160 10.38 3.29 14.62
N GLU A 161 11.15 2.57 15.45
CA GLU A 161 10.60 1.76 16.53
C GLU A 161 9.83 2.62 17.56
N HIS A 162 10.39 3.76 17.95
CA HIS A 162 9.74 4.70 18.87
C HIS A 162 8.42 5.25 18.27
N ALA A 163 8.46 5.73 17.02
CA ALA A 163 7.27 6.21 16.31
C ALA A 163 6.21 5.11 16.13
N ALA A 164 6.63 3.86 15.92
CA ALA A 164 5.73 2.71 15.84
C ALA A 164 5.07 2.40 17.20
N ALA A 165 5.82 2.50 18.30
CA ALA A 165 5.28 2.31 19.65
C ALA A 165 4.21 3.37 19.99
N GLU A 166 4.50 4.64 19.76
CA GLU A 166 3.52 5.73 19.93
C GLU A 166 2.28 5.55 19.04
N THR A 167 2.49 5.11 17.79
CA THR A 167 1.39 4.85 16.86
C THR A 167 0.55 3.67 17.32
N ALA A 168 1.15 2.63 17.90
CA ALA A 168 0.42 1.47 18.44
C ALA A 168 -0.53 1.88 19.59
N GLU A 169 -0.12 2.80 20.45
CA GLU A 169 -0.95 3.28 21.56
C GLU A 169 -2.16 4.09 21.08
N ARG A 170 -1.96 4.97 20.09
CA ARG A 170 -3.03 5.87 19.61
C ARG A 170 -3.84 5.31 18.44
N GLY A 171 -3.33 4.32 17.70
CA GLY A 171 -3.99 3.67 16.56
C GLY A 171 -4.01 4.48 15.26
N TRP A 172 -3.29 5.59 15.17
CA TRP A 172 -3.24 6.45 13.99
C TRP A 172 -1.89 7.16 13.83
N ALA A 173 -1.62 7.64 12.63
CA ALA A 173 -0.45 8.45 12.31
C ALA A 173 -0.77 9.54 11.29
N VAL A 174 0.05 10.57 11.26
CA VAL A 174 0.07 11.60 10.21
C VAL A 174 1.46 11.70 9.62
N SER A 175 1.55 12.16 8.38
CA SER A 175 2.83 12.46 7.71
C SER A 175 2.68 13.71 6.86
N GLU A 176 3.77 14.44 6.69
CA GLU A 176 3.83 15.63 5.85
C GLU A 176 5.09 15.56 5.00
N GLU A 177 4.90 15.58 3.67
CA GLU A 177 5.96 15.56 2.66
C GLU A 177 6.96 14.38 2.75
N GLU A 178 6.57 13.29 3.41
CA GLU A 178 7.48 12.15 3.62
C GLU A 178 7.55 11.19 2.42
N ILE A 179 6.49 11.08 1.64
CA ILE A 179 6.46 10.29 0.41
C ILE A 179 6.55 11.23 -0.79
N ASP A 180 5.60 12.15 -0.90
CA ASP A 180 5.53 13.12 -1.98
C ASP A 180 5.54 14.54 -1.44
N ARG A 181 6.29 15.44 -2.10
CA ARG A 181 6.30 16.86 -1.74
C ARG A 181 4.92 17.48 -1.93
N GLY A 182 4.52 18.34 -1.00
CA GLY A 182 3.22 18.99 -1.03
C GLY A 182 2.06 18.11 -0.63
N VAL A 183 2.30 16.90 -0.08
CA VAL A 183 1.28 15.98 0.38
C VAL A 183 1.36 15.78 1.89
N TRP A 184 0.25 15.99 2.54
CA TRP A 184 -0.03 15.58 3.91
C TRP A 184 -0.91 14.32 3.88
N ALA A 185 -0.78 13.44 4.86
CA ALA A 185 -1.65 12.28 4.97
C ALA A 185 -2.00 11.97 6.43
N ALA A 186 -3.25 11.53 6.64
CA ALA A 186 -3.69 10.89 7.87
C ALA A 186 -4.01 9.42 7.61
N SER A 187 -3.68 8.58 8.56
CA SER A 187 -3.94 7.14 8.50
C SER A 187 -4.38 6.62 9.85
N ALA A 188 -5.34 5.67 9.87
CA ALA A 188 -5.78 4.99 11.06
C ALA A 188 -5.86 3.47 10.85
N ALA A 189 -5.63 2.72 11.92
CA ALA A 189 -5.63 1.28 11.91
C ALA A 189 -7.04 0.72 11.73
N VAL A 190 -7.19 -0.21 10.79
CA VAL A 190 -8.35 -1.09 10.66
C VAL A 190 -7.99 -2.43 11.30
N THR A 191 -8.81 -2.89 12.26
CA THR A 191 -8.55 -4.10 13.03
C THR A 191 -9.70 -5.10 12.92
N ASP A 192 -9.36 -6.38 12.94
CA ASP A 192 -10.33 -7.49 13.08
C ASP A 192 -10.69 -7.83 14.53
N GLY A 193 -10.14 -7.09 15.48
CA GLY A 193 -10.25 -7.37 16.92
C GLY A 193 -9.07 -8.17 17.50
N ARG A 194 -8.17 -8.67 16.66
CA ARG A 194 -6.96 -9.41 17.04
C ARG A 194 -5.69 -8.71 16.60
N SER A 195 -5.72 -8.12 15.41
CA SER A 195 -4.57 -7.49 14.77
C SER A 195 -4.98 -6.33 13.87
N THR A 196 -4.02 -5.50 13.50
CA THR A 196 -4.19 -4.53 12.43
C THR A 196 -4.13 -5.26 11.09
N VAL A 197 -5.23 -5.24 10.34
CA VAL A 197 -5.37 -5.92 9.05
C VAL A 197 -5.17 -4.97 7.87
N ALA A 198 -5.37 -3.66 8.09
CA ALA A 198 -5.13 -2.63 7.08
C ALA A 198 -4.91 -1.26 7.73
N ALA A 199 -4.49 -0.30 6.92
CA ALA A 199 -4.45 1.13 7.23
C ALA A 199 -5.40 1.88 6.28
N LEU A 200 -6.40 2.58 6.83
CA LEU A 200 -7.25 3.49 6.08
C LEU A 200 -6.59 4.86 6.05
N THR A 201 -6.37 5.41 4.86
CA THR A 201 -5.52 6.61 4.69
C THR A 201 -6.18 7.62 3.78
N VAL A 202 -6.10 8.89 4.16
CA VAL A 202 -6.47 10.05 3.32
C VAL A 202 -5.20 10.85 3.04
N PRO A 203 -4.62 10.72 1.84
CA PRO A 203 -3.62 11.66 1.34
C PRO A 203 -4.31 12.93 0.85
N SER A 204 -3.79 14.10 1.21
CA SER A 204 -4.35 15.40 0.81
C SER A 204 -3.24 16.39 0.44
N PRO A 205 -3.39 17.16 -0.65
CA PRO A 205 -2.45 18.22 -0.97
C PRO A 205 -2.41 19.30 0.14
N LEU A 206 -1.23 19.70 0.56
CA LEU A 206 -1.02 20.71 1.61
C LEU A 206 -1.76 22.03 1.32
N VAL A 207 -1.86 22.41 0.04
CA VAL A 207 -2.58 23.63 -0.38
C VAL A 207 -4.08 23.61 -0.01
N ARG A 208 -4.66 22.44 0.25
CA ARG A 208 -6.06 22.27 0.69
C ARG A 208 -6.17 21.84 2.15
N SER A 209 -5.05 21.54 2.81
CA SER A 209 -5.01 20.97 4.15
C SER A 209 -4.24 21.87 5.14
N PRO A 210 -4.73 23.12 5.41
CA PRO A 210 -4.22 23.89 6.54
C PRO A 210 -4.51 23.14 7.86
N ALA A 211 -3.82 23.51 8.95
CA ALA A 211 -3.86 22.78 10.23
C ALA A 211 -5.29 22.47 10.73
N SER A 212 -6.23 23.42 10.61
CA SER A 212 -7.63 23.20 11.01
C SER A 212 -8.38 22.15 10.17
N ILE A 213 -7.96 21.95 8.92
CA ILE A 213 -8.48 20.90 8.03
C ILE A 213 -7.80 19.57 8.35
N GLN A 214 -6.50 19.57 8.65
CA GLN A 214 -5.75 18.36 9.02
C GLN A 214 -6.36 17.68 10.26
N GLU A 215 -6.67 18.43 11.31
CA GLU A 215 -7.33 17.90 12.50
C GLU A 215 -8.69 17.24 12.18
N ARG A 216 -9.50 17.93 11.37
CA ARG A 216 -10.80 17.39 10.93
C ARG A 216 -10.65 16.12 10.09
N LEU A 217 -9.71 16.10 9.13
CA LEU A 217 -9.43 14.94 8.30
C LEU A 217 -8.98 13.74 9.16
N LEU A 218 -8.10 13.98 10.12
CA LEU A 218 -7.66 12.93 11.04
C LEU A 218 -8.83 12.32 11.81
N ASP A 219 -9.72 13.14 12.36
CA ASP A 219 -10.90 12.65 13.10
C ASP A 219 -11.86 11.88 12.18
N GLN A 220 -12.05 12.31 10.94
CA GLN A 220 -12.86 11.62 9.94
C GLN A 220 -12.26 10.25 9.60
N VAL A 221 -10.96 10.18 9.34
CA VAL A 221 -10.25 8.91 9.05
C VAL A 221 -10.35 7.94 10.22
N ARG A 222 -10.16 8.42 11.45
CA ARG A 222 -10.27 7.59 12.67
C ARG A 222 -11.66 6.99 12.84
N ARG A 223 -12.72 7.80 12.66
CA ARG A 223 -14.11 7.30 12.72
C ARG A 223 -14.38 6.27 11.64
N ALA A 224 -13.96 6.53 10.40
CA ALA A 224 -14.16 5.62 9.29
C ALA A 224 -13.39 4.29 9.49
N ALA A 225 -12.15 4.33 9.94
CA ALA A 225 -11.38 3.13 10.24
C ALA A 225 -11.99 2.29 11.37
N GLN A 226 -12.53 2.96 12.40
CA GLN A 226 -13.28 2.30 13.47
C GLN A 226 -14.54 1.62 12.94
N GLN A 227 -15.30 2.30 12.08
CA GLN A 227 -16.50 1.74 11.45
C GLN A 227 -16.19 0.50 10.62
N VAL A 228 -15.13 0.52 9.78
CA VAL A 228 -14.69 -0.67 9.04
C VAL A 228 -14.31 -1.80 10.00
N SER A 229 -13.59 -1.50 11.07
CA SER A 229 -13.18 -2.48 12.08
C SER A 229 -14.39 -3.13 12.78
N ASP A 230 -15.43 -2.35 13.07
CA ASP A 230 -16.66 -2.85 13.69
C ASP A 230 -17.42 -3.78 12.75
N LEU A 231 -17.52 -3.44 11.47
CA LEU A 231 -18.16 -4.24 10.43
C LEU A 231 -17.41 -5.57 10.20
N LEU A 232 -16.07 -5.55 10.15
CA LEU A 232 -15.26 -6.76 10.04
C LEU A 232 -15.49 -7.71 11.22
N ARG A 233 -15.51 -7.20 12.44
CA ARG A 233 -15.79 -7.99 13.65
C ARG A 233 -17.22 -8.55 13.68
N ALA A 234 -18.17 -7.86 13.07
CA ALA A 234 -19.54 -8.36 12.93
C ALA A 234 -19.63 -9.49 11.92
N ALA A 235 -18.93 -9.37 10.78
CA ALA A 235 -18.89 -10.39 9.73
C ALA A 235 -18.25 -11.71 10.19
N GLU A 236 -17.19 -11.65 11.02
CA GLU A 236 -16.55 -12.88 11.59
C GLU A 236 -17.42 -13.62 12.60
N ARG A 237 -18.45 -12.98 13.15
CA ARG A 237 -19.37 -13.59 14.14
C ARG A 237 -20.62 -14.22 13.52
N SER A 238 -20.85 -14.01 12.24
CA SER A 238 -22.01 -14.50 11.48
C SER A 238 -21.69 -15.76 10.72
#